data_13d8c0f7c657799264295eb56b19f091
#
_entry.id   13d8c0f7c657799264295eb56b19f091
#
_cell.length_a   1.000
_cell.length_b   1.000
_cell.length_c   1.000
_cell.angle_alpha   90.00
_cell.angle_beta   90.00
_cell.angle_gamma   90.00
#
_symmetry.space_group_name_H-M   'P 1'
#
loop_
_entity.id
_entity.type
_entity.pdbx_description
1 polymer ?
#
loop_
_entity_poly.entity_id
_entity_poly.type
_entity_poly.pdbx_seq_one_letter_code
_entity_poly.pdbx_strand_id
1 'polypeptide(L)'
;MFTAYRNHWSGFPGAPRSFLVAYQTPLLLNANAKTYSSLGGYLKSDMIGAFKANTLNFSYSYSFLLNDRLRCSFGSFIGLKQLALDITNFNIYQANDPIIDVSNSAILNPDFSFGVVVFNNTNFFGFSYNNILNRNWRKIILSENSQTESSIIISGGKIIKFSNFSFSPNFLINYSINFN
;
A
#
# COMPACT_ATOMS: atom_id res chain seq x y z
N MET A 1 3.92 -3.68 16.25
CA MET A 1 2.62 -3.05 15.94
C MET A 1 2.86 -1.58 15.66
N PHE A 2 2.25 -1.05 14.61
CA PHE A 2 2.35 0.34 14.19
C PHE A 2 0.95 0.88 13.94
N THR A 3 0.67 2.10 14.41
CA THR A 3 -0.60 2.80 14.16
C THR A 3 -0.29 4.22 13.71
N ALA A 4 -1.03 4.72 12.73
CA ALA A 4 -0.92 6.08 12.24
C ALA A 4 -2.30 6.67 11.99
N TYR A 5 -2.46 7.92 12.36
CA TYR A 5 -3.61 8.74 12.00
C TYR A 5 -3.11 10.02 11.34
N ARG A 6 -3.71 10.35 10.21
CA ARG A 6 -3.38 11.55 9.44
C ARG A 6 -4.66 12.34 9.17
N ASN A 7 -4.63 13.63 9.49
CA ASN A 7 -5.70 14.55 9.19
C ASN A 7 -5.10 15.76 8.47
N HIS A 8 -5.54 16.01 7.24
CA HIS A 8 -5.14 17.17 6.45
C HIS A 8 -6.25 18.22 6.46
N TRP A 9 -5.86 19.51 6.47
CA TRP A 9 -6.80 20.63 6.42
C TRP A 9 -7.90 20.54 7.49
N SER A 10 -7.49 20.33 8.73
CA SER A 10 -8.40 20.27 9.87
C SER A 10 -9.27 21.52 9.93
N GLY A 11 -10.59 21.33 10.02
CA GLY A 11 -11.58 22.41 10.03
C GLY A 11 -12.32 22.61 8.71
N PHE A 12 -11.89 21.99 7.61
CA PHE A 12 -12.62 22.03 6.35
C PHE A 12 -13.55 20.81 6.20
N PRO A 13 -14.81 20.98 5.75
CA PRO A 13 -15.71 19.86 5.41
C PRO A 13 -15.09 19.01 4.32
N GLY A 14 -15.12 17.67 4.47
CA GLY A 14 -14.55 16.75 3.50
C GLY A 14 -13.02 16.64 3.50
N ALA A 15 -12.35 17.20 4.49
CA ALA A 15 -10.89 17.13 4.64
C ALA A 15 -10.36 15.67 4.62
N PRO A 16 -9.24 15.40 3.95
CA PRO A 16 -8.67 14.06 3.88
C PRO A 16 -8.26 13.52 5.25
N ARG A 17 -8.72 12.33 5.57
CA ARG A 17 -8.39 11.61 6.80
C ARG A 17 -7.93 10.21 6.47
N SER A 18 -6.85 9.77 7.10
CA SER A 18 -6.33 8.41 6.92
C SER A 18 -6.06 7.78 8.28
N PHE A 19 -6.43 6.53 8.41
CA PHE A 19 -6.14 5.69 9.56
C PHE A 19 -5.44 4.41 9.09
N LEU A 20 -4.37 4.03 9.76
CA LEU A 20 -3.58 2.84 9.47
C LEU A 20 -3.26 2.09 10.75
N VAL A 21 -3.51 0.78 10.74
CA VAL A 21 -2.99 -0.17 11.72
C VAL A 21 -2.22 -1.23 10.98
N ALA A 22 -0.99 -1.50 11.41
CA ALA A 22 -0.16 -2.55 10.85
C ALA A 22 0.46 -3.40 11.96
N TYR A 23 0.55 -4.68 11.70
CA TYR A 23 1.19 -5.66 12.59
C TYR A 23 2.08 -6.57 11.77
N GLN A 24 3.25 -6.88 12.32
CA GLN A 24 4.18 -7.85 11.75
C GLN A 24 4.87 -8.61 12.87
N THR A 25 5.05 -9.91 12.66
CA THR A 25 5.76 -10.80 13.57
C THR A 25 6.68 -11.74 12.82
N PRO A 26 7.92 -11.94 13.29
CA PRO A 26 8.77 -12.97 12.74
C PRO A 26 8.25 -14.36 13.11
N LEU A 27 8.31 -15.29 12.18
CA LEU A 27 8.12 -16.71 12.40
C LEU A 27 9.49 -17.34 12.54
N LEU A 28 9.90 -17.68 13.78
CA LEU A 28 11.16 -18.36 14.02
C LEU A 28 11.02 -19.84 13.64
N LEU A 29 11.42 -20.17 12.44
CA LEU A 29 11.42 -21.56 11.95
C LEU A 29 12.66 -22.34 12.39
N ASN A 30 13.79 -21.68 12.75
CA ASN A 30 14.99 -22.32 13.29
C ASN A 30 15.90 -21.34 14.04
N ALA A 31 16.44 -21.76 15.18
CA ALA A 31 17.33 -20.96 16.03
C ALA A 31 18.70 -20.64 15.39
N ASN A 32 19.12 -21.36 14.34
CA ASN A 32 20.40 -21.14 13.62
C ASN A 32 20.16 -20.33 12.33
N ALA A 33 19.45 -19.26 12.40
CA ALA A 33 18.73 -18.59 11.35
C ALA A 33 19.60 -17.94 10.25
N LYS A 34 20.09 -18.77 9.33
CA LYS A 34 20.45 -18.29 7.99
C LYS A 34 19.21 -17.79 7.24
N THR A 35 18.03 -18.28 7.62
CA THR A 35 16.74 -17.93 7.04
C THR A 35 15.73 -17.59 8.13
N TYR A 36 14.84 -16.64 7.86
CA TYR A 36 13.67 -16.38 8.68
C TYR A 36 12.49 -15.97 7.81
N SER A 37 11.29 -16.24 8.28
CA SER A 37 10.07 -15.74 7.67
C SER A 37 9.30 -14.85 8.62
N SER A 38 8.44 -14.01 8.09
CA SER A 38 7.54 -13.21 8.88
C SER A 38 6.15 -13.17 8.27
N LEU A 39 5.16 -13.05 9.14
CA LEU A 39 3.77 -12.79 8.80
C LEU A 39 3.40 -11.41 9.29
N GLY A 40 2.54 -10.76 8.55
CA GLY A 40 2.01 -9.47 8.94
C GLY A 40 0.71 -9.14 8.23
N GLY A 41 0.24 -7.95 8.46
CA GLY A 41 -0.90 -7.40 7.76
C GLY A 41 -1.12 -5.96 8.15
N TYR A 42 -1.94 -5.28 7.37
CA TYR A 42 -2.38 -3.94 7.69
C TYR A 42 -3.84 -3.71 7.31
N LEU A 43 -4.45 -2.81 8.05
CA LEU A 43 -5.76 -2.26 7.79
C LEU A 43 -5.59 -0.75 7.60
N LYS A 44 -6.05 -0.24 6.47
CA LYS A 44 -6.00 1.18 6.12
C LYS A 44 -7.39 1.67 5.75
N SER A 45 -7.76 2.83 6.25
CA SER A 45 -9.00 3.52 5.89
C SER A 45 -8.66 4.95 5.48
N ASP A 46 -8.95 5.30 4.25
CA ASP A 46 -8.80 6.64 3.70
C ASP A 46 -10.18 7.22 3.40
N MET A 47 -10.39 8.48 3.77
CA MET A 47 -11.60 9.25 3.47
C MET A 47 -11.18 10.58 2.86
N ILE A 48 -11.69 10.90 1.67
CA ILE A 48 -11.40 12.14 0.95
C ILE A 48 -12.71 12.64 0.34
N GLY A 49 -13.32 13.67 0.96
CA GLY A 49 -14.65 14.12 0.58
C GLY A 49 -15.67 13.00 0.72
N ALA A 50 -16.35 12.66 -0.38
CA ALA A 50 -17.28 11.55 -0.47
C ALA A 50 -16.62 10.17 -0.69
N PHE A 51 -15.36 10.13 -1.06
CA PHE A 51 -14.67 8.87 -1.36
C PHE A 51 -14.15 8.22 -0.08
N LYS A 52 -14.47 6.96 0.11
CA LYS A 52 -13.98 6.13 1.20
C LYS A 52 -13.29 4.89 0.62
N ALA A 53 -12.04 4.70 0.97
CA ALA A 53 -11.25 3.54 0.59
C ALA A 53 -10.79 2.78 1.84
N ASN A 54 -11.19 1.51 1.95
CA ASN A 54 -10.74 0.61 3.00
C ASN A 54 -9.87 -0.47 2.37
N THR A 55 -8.74 -0.75 2.97
CA THR A 55 -7.79 -1.78 2.50
C THR A 55 -7.45 -2.70 3.66
N LEU A 56 -7.58 -4.01 3.42
CA LEU A 56 -7.13 -5.05 4.33
C LEU A 56 -6.14 -5.94 3.57
N ASN A 57 -4.89 -5.99 4.03
CA ASN A 57 -3.84 -6.79 3.42
C ASN A 57 -3.14 -7.67 4.45
N PHE A 58 -2.87 -8.90 4.04
CA PHE A 58 -1.99 -9.84 4.72
C PHE A 58 -0.66 -9.93 3.98
N SER A 59 0.42 -10.08 4.71
CA SER A 59 1.76 -10.16 4.16
C SER A 59 2.49 -11.40 4.65
N TYR A 60 3.26 -11.98 3.75
CA TYR A 60 4.24 -12.99 4.07
C TYR A 60 5.59 -12.58 3.50
N SER A 61 6.65 -12.79 4.25
CA SER A 61 8.00 -12.58 3.75
C SER A 61 8.93 -13.71 4.17
N TYR A 62 9.88 -13.99 3.28
CA TYR A 62 10.94 -14.97 3.48
C TYR A 62 12.29 -14.33 3.18
N SER A 63 13.21 -14.45 4.13
CA SER A 63 14.54 -13.83 4.09
C SER A 63 15.61 -14.89 4.26
N PHE A 64 16.67 -14.79 3.47
CA PHE A 64 17.82 -15.69 3.53
C PHE A 64 19.13 -14.93 3.28
N LEU A 65 20.23 -15.50 3.74
CA LEU A 65 21.56 -14.99 3.48
C LEU A 65 22.01 -15.41 2.08
N LEU A 66 22.39 -14.45 1.24
CA LEU A 66 23.09 -14.69 -0.02
C LEU A 66 24.57 -15.00 0.25
N ASN A 67 25.16 -14.26 1.19
CA ASN A 67 26.51 -14.48 1.71
C ASN A 67 26.58 -13.93 3.15
N ASP A 68 27.75 -14.00 3.81
CA ASP A 68 27.92 -13.60 5.22
C ASP A 68 27.55 -12.12 5.51
N ARG A 69 27.42 -11.28 4.50
CA ARG A 69 27.15 -9.84 4.66
C ARG A 69 25.87 -9.38 3.98
N LEU A 70 25.30 -10.18 3.07
CA LEU A 70 24.19 -9.75 2.22
C LEU A 70 22.99 -10.67 2.43
N ARG A 71 21.86 -10.08 2.70
CA ARG A 71 20.59 -10.77 2.87
C ARG A 71 19.61 -10.39 1.74
N CYS A 72 18.87 -11.37 1.27
CA CYS A 72 17.77 -11.18 0.35
C CYS A 72 16.45 -11.53 1.04
N SER A 73 15.43 -10.73 0.80
CA SER A 73 14.09 -10.96 1.31
C SER A 73 13.07 -10.83 0.19
N PHE A 74 12.22 -11.85 0.04
CA PHE A 74 11.04 -11.82 -0.81
C PHE A 74 9.81 -11.59 0.05
N GLY A 75 8.89 -10.77 -0.42
CA GLY A 75 7.65 -10.50 0.27
C GLY A 75 6.47 -10.40 -0.69
N SER A 76 5.31 -10.76 -0.20
CA SER A 76 4.04 -10.60 -0.93
C SER A 76 2.97 -10.04 -0.01
N PHE A 77 2.06 -9.28 -0.59
CA PHE A 77 0.81 -8.86 0.02
C PHE A 77 -0.34 -9.44 -0.77
N ILE A 78 -1.34 -9.94 -0.05
CA ILE A 78 -2.63 -10.36 -0.60
C ILE A 78 -3.74 -9.79 0.25
N GLY A 79 -4.75 -9.21 -0.37
CA GLY A 79 -5.83 -8.61 0.38
C GLY A 79 -6.97 -8.12 -0.48
N LEU A 80 -7.74 -7.23 0.11
CA LEU A 80 -8.95 -6.66 -0.47
C LEU A 80 -8.95 -5.14 -0.26
N LYS A 81 -9.33 -4.43 -1.31
CA LYS A 81 -9.56 -2.98 -1.29
C LYS A 81 -11.01 -2.70 -1.63
N GLN A 82 -11.71 -2.05 -0.71
CA GLN A 82 -13.06 -1.59 -0.89
C GLN A 82 -13.04 -0.10 -1.24
N LEU A 83 -13.74 0.28 -2.29
CA LEU A 83 -14.03 1.66 -2.65
C LEU A 83 -15.54 1.90 -2.51
N ALA A 84 -15.90 2.97 -1.80
CA ALA A 84 -17.29 3.39 -1.64
C ALA A 84 -17.39 4.91 -1.87
N LEU A 85 -18.52 5.33 -2.41
CA LEU A 85 -18.89 6.73 -2.54
C LEU A 85 -20.01 7.01 -1.54
N ASP A 86 -19.78 7.91 -0.60
CA ASP A 86 -20.77 8.33 0.41
C ASP A 86 -21.33 9.69 0.01
N ILE A 87 -22.56 9.68 -0.52
CA ILE A 87 -23.26 10.90 -0.95
C ILE A 87 -24.29 11.40 0.06
N THR A 88 -24.38 10.81 1.24
CA THR A 88 -25.42 11.13 2.24
C THR A 88 -25.42 12.60 2.67
N ASN A 89 -24.30 13.29 2.51
CA ASN A 89 -24.11 14.69 2.88
C ASN A 89 -24.14 15.66 1.68
N PHE A 90 -24.50 15.20 0.48
CA PHE A 90 -24.58 16.05 -0.70
C PHE A 90 -26.01 16.54 -0.95
N ASN A 91 -26.15 17.84 -1.22
CA ASN A 91 -27.41 18.40 -1.71
C ASN A 91 -27.59 17.98 -3.19
N ILE A 92 -28.50 17.06 -3.41
CA ILE A 92 -28.79 16.54 -4.74
C ILE A 92 -29.78 17.49 -5.40
N TYR A 93 -29.33 18.21 -6.44
CA TYR A 93 -30.18 19.13 -7.20
C TYR A 93 -31.12 18.44 -8.21
N GLN A 94 -30.79 17.22 -8.66
CA GLN A 94 -31.56 16.43 -9.58
C GLN A 94 -31.79 15.02 -9.03
N ALA A 95 -33.03 14.67 -8.73
CA ALA A 95 -33.39 13.37 -8.13
C ALA A 95 -33.18 12.16 -9.06
N ASN A 96 -33.03 12.37 -10.39
CA ASN A 96 -32.83 11.32 -11.40
C ASN A 96 -31.45 11.33 -12.04
N ASP A 97 -30.42 11.79 -11.34
CA ASP A 97 -29.07 11.71 -11.83
C ASP A 97 -28.58 10.25 -11.78
N PRO A 98 -28.13 9.65 -12.91
CA PRO A 98 -27.59 8.29 -12.93
C PRO A 98 -26.41 8.05 -12.00
N ILE A 99 -25.68 9.11 -11.60
CA ILE A 99 -24.60 9.06 -10.61
C ILE A 99 -25.12 8.69 -9.22
N ILE A 100 -26.36 9.05 -8.90
CA ILE A 100 -26.96 8.82 -7.58
C ILE A 100 -27.32 7.36 -7.39
N ASP A 101 -27.77 6.68 -8.43
CA ASP A 101 -28.10 5.25 -8.41
C ASP A 101 -26.89 4.35 -8.17
N VAL A 102 -25.70 4.84 -8.52
CA VAL A 102 -24.41 4.16 -8.34
C VAL A 102 -23.81 4.41 -6.95
N SER A 103 -24.29 5.41 -6.22
CA SER A 103 -23.66 5.94 -5.01
C SER A 103 -23.65 5.02 -3.79
N ASN A 104 -24.54 4.04 -3.74
CA ASN A 104 -24.58 3.05 -2.66
C ASN A 104 -23.77 1.77 -2.97
N SER A 105 -23.03 1.75 -4.06
CA SER A 105 -22.25 0.59 -4.48
C SER A 105 -20.85 0.63 -3.88
N ALA A 106 -20.58 -0.25 -2.94
CA ALA A 106 -19.21 -0.53 -2.52
C ALA A 106 -18.59 -1.56 -3.47
N ILE A 107 -17.47 -1.24 -4.10
CA ILE A 107 -16.74 -2.19 -4.92
C ILE A 107 -15.60 -2.79 -4.10
N LEU A 108 -15.52 -4.12 -4.13
CA LEU A 108 -14.48 -4.89 -3.49
C LEU A 108 -13.51 -5.44 -4.55
N ASN A 109 -12.23 -5.16 -4.37
CA ASN A 109 -11.14 -5.57 -5.27
C ASN A 109 -10.11 -6.41 -4.57
N PRO A 110 -9.73 -7.54 -5.16
CA PRO A 110 -8.53 -8.24 -4.71
C PRO A 110 -7.29 -7.39 -5.03
N ASP A 111 -6.40 -7.32 -4.05
CA ASP A 111 -5.09 -6.66 -4.16
C ASP A 111 -4.00 -7.71 -4.00
N PHE A 112 -3.06 -7.73 -4.93
CA PHE A 112 -1.87 -8.55 -4.86
C PHE A 112 -0.65 -7.74 -5.25
N SER A 113 0.37 -7.83 -4.42
CA SER A 113 1.65 -7.15 -4.63
C SER A 113 2.79 -8.05 -4.21
N PHE A 114 3.92 -7.95 -4.88
CA PHE A 114 5.13 -8.64 -4.44
C PHE A 114 6.33 -7.71 -4.50
N GLY A 115 7.36 -8.07 -3.77
CA GLY A 115 8.61 -7.32 -3.77
C GLY A 115 9.79 -8.16 -3.35
N VAL A 116 10.95 -7.67 -3.69
CA VAL A 116 12.24 -8.21 -3.28
C VAL A 116 13.12 -7.08 -2.77
N VAL A 117 13.84 -7.34 -1.70
CA VAL A 117 14.84 -6.41 -1.17
C VAL A 117 16.12 -7.16 -0.87
N VAL A 118 17.21 -6.59 -1.32
CA VAL A 118 18.57 -7.06 -0.99
C VAL A 118 19.19 -6.01 -0.10
N PHE A 119 19.70 -6.41 1.06
CA PHE A 119 20.19 -5.47 2.04
C PHE A 119 21.33 -6.04 2.89
N ASN A 120 22.10 -5.13 3.44
CA ASN A 120 23.10 -5.39 4.47
C ASN A 120 22.99 -4.32 5.58
N ASN A 121 23.98 -4.27 6.48
CA ASN A 121 23.97 -3.33 7.61
C ASN A 121 24.02 -1.85 7.20
N THR A 122 24.38 -1.54 5.96
CA THR A 122 24.61 -0.16 5.51
C THR A 122 23.85 0.19 4.23
N ASN A 123 23.52 -0.78 3.39
CA ASN A 123 22.89 -0.54 2.10
C ASN A 123 21.64 -1.39 1.95
N PHE A 124 20.69 -0.89 1.18
CA PHE A 124 19.57 -1.69 0.69
C PHE A 124 19.22 -1.30 -0.75
N PHE A 125 18.68 -2.26 -1.47
CA PHE A 125 18.08 -2.06 -2.78
C PHE A 125 16.82 -2.91 -2.87
N GLY A 126 15.71 -2.29 -3.23
CA GLY A 126 14.39 -2.92 -3.28
C GLY A 126 13.68 -2.69 -4.60
N PHE A 127 12.93 -3.69 -5.00
CA PHE A 127 12.00 -3.67 -6.11
C PHE A 127 10.64 -4.17 -5.63
N SER A 128 9.56 -3.50 -6.02
CA SER A 128 8.21 -4.02 -5.80
C SER A 128 7.30 -3.75 -7.00
N TYR A 129 6.36 -4.66 -7.21
CA TYR A 129 5.29 -4.52 -8.16
C TYR A 129 3.96 -4.61 -7.42
N ASN A 130 3.20 -3.53 -7.47
CA ASN A 130 1.99 -3.36 -6.68
C ASN A 130 0.75 -3.38 -7.57
N ASN A 131 -0.39 -3.78 -6.99
CA ASN A 131 -1.71 -3.82 -7.63
C ASN A 131 -1.74 -4.69 -8.90
N ILE A 132 -1.18 -5.90 -8.85
CA ILE A 132 -1.03 -6.77 -10.03
C ILE A 132 -2.38 -7.28 -10.54
N LEU A 133 -3.32 -7.56 -9.64
CA LEU A 133 -4.64 -8.11 -9.99
C LEU A 133 -5.63 -7.05 -10.48
N ASN A 134 -5.13 -5.89 -10.80
CA ASN A 134 -5.97 -4.77 -11.16
C ASN A 134 -6.59 -4.91 -12.56
N ARG A 135 -7.66 -5.69 -12.62
CA ARG A 135 -8.45 -5.91 -13.83
C ARG A 135 -9.81 -5.23 -13.71
N ASN A 136 -10.02 -4.16 -14.51
CA ASN A 136 -11.34 -3.62 -14.89
C ASN A 136 -12.32 -3.30 -13.74
N TRP A 137 -12.07 -2.20 -13.05
CA TRP A 137 -13.06 -1.56 -12.15
C TRP A 137 -14.14 -0.81 -12.93
N ARG A 138 -14.86 -1.52 -13.75
CA ARG A 138 -15.68 -0.97 -14.82
C ARG A 138 -17.03 -0.36 -14.40
N LYS A 139 -17.35 -0.16 -13.12
CA LYS A 139 -18.77 0.14 -12.81
C LYS A 139 -19.12 1.24 -11.83
N ILE A 140 -18.18 1.98 -11.24
CA ILE A 140 -18.61 2.94 -10.21
C ILE A 140 -18.68 4.38 -10.65
N ILE A 141 -17.92 4.83 -11.60
CA ILE A 141 -17.95 6.23 -11.99
C ILE A 141 -17.99 6.29 -13.50
N LEU A 142 -18.94 7.02 -14.03
CA LEU A 142 -19.28 7.35 -15.41
C LEU A 142 -18.15 7.63 -16.42
N SER A 143 -16.93 7.23 -16.15
CA SER A 143 -15.81 7.30 -17.07
C SER A 143 -15.28 5.88 -17.32
N GLU A 144 -15.29 5.49 -18.58
CA GLU A 144 -14.84 4.19 -19.08
C GLU A 144 -13.38 3.82 -18.71
N ASN A 145 -12.63 4.72 -18.05
CA ASN A 145 -11.19 4.63 -17.82
C ASN A 145 -10.74 4.71 -16.36
N SER A 146 -11.60 4.46 -15.38
CA SER A 146 -11.19 4.40 -13.98
C SER A 146 -10.47 3.07 -13.67
N GLN A 147 -9.22 2.96 -14.07
CA GLN A 147 -8.35 1.84 -13.71
C GLN A 147 -7.50 2.22 -12.49
N THR A 148 -7.45 1.37 -11.47
CA THR A 148 -6.40 1.50 -10.46
C THR A 148 -5.09 1.10 -11.12
N GLU A 149 -4.13 1.98 -11.16
CA GLU A 149 -2.87 1.76 -11.86
C GLU A 149 -2.01 0.74 -11.12
N SER A 150 -1.46 -0.21 -11.86
CA SER A 150 -0.37 -1.02 -11.35
C SER A 150 0.90 -0.16 -11.24
N SER A 151 1.74 -0.40 -10.26
CA SER A 151 2.95 0.40 -10.10
C SER A 151 4.18 -0.45 -9.80
N ILE A 152 5.29 -0.03 -10.39
CA ILE A 152 6.62 -0.53 -10.08
C ILE A 152 7.31 0.50 -9.20
N ILE A 153 7.83 0.05 -8.07
CA ILE A 153 8.65 0.87 -7.18
C ILE A 153 10.05 0.30 -7.11
N ILE A 154 11.02 1.16 -7.37
CA ILE A 154 12.44 0.88 -7.18
C ILE A 154 12.93 1.80 -6.08
N SER A 155 13.58 1.25 -5.08
CA SER A 155 14.11 2.01 -3.94
C SER A 155 15.51 1.56 -3.58
N GLY A 156 16.29 2.46 -3.04
CA GLY A 156 17.60 2.13 -2.55
C GLY A 156 18.14 3.18 -1.58
N GLY A 157 19.07 2.78 -0.76
CA GLY A 157 19.67 3.69 0.21
C GLY A 157 20.95 3.16 0.80
N LYS A 158 21.69 4.08 1.42
CA LYS A 158 22.95 3.80 2.07
C LYS A 158 23.08 4.59 3.36
N ILE A 159 23.56 3.94 4.41
CA ILE A 159 23.93 4.59 5.67
C ILE A 159 25.44 4.83 5.67
N ILE A 160 25.85 6.08 5.70
CA ILE A 160 27.24 6.53 5.81
C ILE A 160 27.45 7.01 7.25
N LYS A 161 28.28 6.29 8.00
CA LYS A 161 28.57 6.63 9.40
C LYS A 161 29.82 7.47 9.47
N PHE A 162 29.74 8.62 10.12
CA PHE A 162 30.86 9.47 10.54
C PHE A 162 31.02 9.35 12.06
N SER A 163 32.10 9.87 12.60
CA SER A 163 32.37 9.77 14.06
C SER A 163 31.26 10.34 14.92
N ASN A 164 30.65 11.47 14.50
CA ASN A 164 29.69 12.22 15.32
C ASN A 164 28.27 12.26 14.73
N PHE A 165 28.08 11.81 13.47
CA PHE A 165 26.78 11.79 12.82
C PHE A 165 26.71 10.67 11.78
N SER A 166 25.49 10.33 11.37
CA SER A 166 25.23 9.41 10.26
C SER A 166 24.42 10.12 9.19
N PHE A 167 24.77 9.90 7.91
CA PHE A 167 24.06 10.40 6.76
C PHE A 167 23.43 9.22 6.01
N SER A 168 22.13 9.32 5.69
CA SER A 168 21.38 8.24 5.06
C SER A 168 20.66 8.73 3.79
N PRO A 169 21.36 8.82 2.64
CA PRO A 169 20.72 9.13 1.38
C PRO A 169 19.88 7.94 0.93
N ASN A 170 18.64 8.25 0.51
CA ASN A 170 17.69 7.27 -0.01
C ASN A 170 17.07 7.83 -1.28
N PHE A 171 16.72 6.94 -2.22
CA PHE A 171 15.92 7.26 -3.38
C PHE A 171 14.74 6.32 -3.51
N LEU A 172 13.68 6.80 -4.14
CA LEU A 172 12.51 6.02 -4.49
C LEU A 172 12.00 6.50 -5.85
N ILE A 173 11.85 5.57 -6.77
CA ILE A 173 11.28 5.79 -8.10
C ILE A 173 9.99 5.00 -8.16
N ASN A 174 8.88 5.68 -8.43
CA ASN A 174 7.57 5.06 -8.63
C ASN A 174 7.15 5.27 -10.09
N TYR A 175 6.94 4.16 -10.79
CA TYR A 175 6.47 4.16 -12.18
C TYR A 175 5.09 3.50 -12.25
N SER A 176 4.07 4.27 -12.65
CA SER A 176 2.72 3.78 -12.88
C SER A 176 2.60 3.16 -14.27
N ILE A 177 2.02 1.96 -14.33
CA ILE A 177 1.79 1.21 -15.56
C ILE A 177 0.31 1.29 -15.89
N ASN A 178 -0.02 1.98 -16.98
CA ASN A 178 -1.36 2.00 -17.56
C ASN A 178 -1.42 0.92 -18.64
N PHE A 179 -2.21 -0.11 -18.43
CA PHE A 179 -2.56 -1.06 -19.48
C PHE A 179 -3.76 -0.48 -20.25
N ASN A 180 -3.50 0.07 -21.42
CA ASN A 180 -4.54 0.46 -22.38
C ASN A 180 -5.27 -0.77 -22.96
#